data_ca9b8571c2983b9e9e2b4b5f6e705acb
#
_entry.id   ca9b8571c2983b9e9e2b4b5f6e705acb
#
_cell.length_a   1.000
_cell.length_b   1.000
_cell.length_c   1.000
_cell.angle_alpha   90.00
_cell.angle_beta   90.00
_cell.angle_gamma   90.00
#
_symmetry.space_group_name_H-M   'P 1'
#
loop_
_entity.id
_entity.type
_entity.pdbx_description
1 polymer ?
#
loop_
_entity_poly.entity_id
_entity_poly.type
_entity_poly.pdbx_seq_one_letter_code
_entity_poly.pdbx_strand_id
1 'polypeptide(L)'
;MYKHHEESIENMKEYFRNQGVIALILIGSVAKGKERADSDLDCAVVLSEEEYAEKEKRNVTTETVDGYCTYEGGYFDIKYMTKKYLKELAEKGSEPARNTFTKARILFCNDAEIEDLLPRIPVFQKKEKEEKLLSFYSDFWLNYYYYFKSCPIDGYMKMRTIAEIIYSLYRMILQENEILFDCNRRLEKQVESISDETAELVRLGRRLEVSQGEQDADGFVKKFLEITSYVPPKDMGVVLTRYAKDFQEWWREPRPNINEW
;
A
#
# COMPACT_ATOMS: atom_id res chain seq x y z
N MET A 1 -19.01 7.11 -11.00
CA MET A 1 -18.85 5.79 -11.63
C MET A 1 -19.35 5.86 -13.05
N TYR A 2 -18.71 5.20 -14.02
CA TYR A 2 -19.21 5.13 -15.40
C TYR A 2 -20.38 4.12 -15.48
N LYS A 3 -21.33 4.35 -16.40
CA LYS A 3 -22.52 3.49 -16.56
C LYS A 3 -22.16 2.02 -16.89
N HIS A 4 -21.16 1.81 -17.75
CA HIS A 4 -20.71 0.46 -18.10
C HIS A 4 -20.07 -0.29 -16.91
N HIS A 5 -19.43 0.41 -15.95
CA HIS A 5 -19.00 -0.22 -14.71
C HIS A 5 -20.18 -0.64 -13.83
N GLU A 6 -21.23 0.19 -13.75
CA GLU A 6 -22.46 -0.19 -12.99
C GLU A 6 -23.12 -1.42 -13.59
N GLU A 7 -23.28 -1.47 -14.92
CA GLU A 7 -23.83 -2.64 -15.63
C GLU A 7 -22.96 -3.89 -15.42
N SER A 8 -21.64 -3.75 -15.50
CA SER A 8 -20.69 -4.85 -15.28
C SER A 8 -20.68 -5.36 -13.83
N ILE A 9 -20.94 -4.48 -12.85
CA ILE A 9 -21.13 -4.88 -11.44
C ILE A 9 -22.37 -5.77 -11.28
N GLU A 10 -23.47 -5.49 -11.98
CA GLU A 10 -24.64 -6.37 -11.95
C GLU A 10 -24.34 -7.74 -12.58
N ASN A 11 -23.56 -7.76 -13.67
CA ASN A 11 -23.09 -9.02 -14.26
C ASN A 11 -22.17 -9.79 -13.29
N MET A 12 -21.32 -9.09 -12.53
CA MET A 12 -20.49 -9.69 -11.48
C MET A 12 -21.32 -10.34 -10.38
N LYS A 13 -22.38 -9.68 -9.91
CA LYS A 13 -23.32 -10.26 -8.92
C LYS A 13 -23.98 -11.52 -9.46
N GLU A 14 -24.41 -11.50 -10.72
CA GLU A 14 -25.05 -12.66 -11.34
C GLU A 14 -24.07 -13.83 -11.51
N TYR A 15 -22.82 -13.53 -11.92
CA TYR A 15 -21.75 -14.51 -12.05
C TYR A 15 -21.51 -15.29 -10.75
N PHE A 16 -21.53 -14.60 -9.60
CA PHE A 16 -21.27 -15.23 -8.30
C PHE A 16 -22.50 -15.75 -7.57
N ARG A 17 -23.72 -15.48 -8.03
CA ARG A 17 -24.98 -15.76 -7.31
C ARG A 17 -25.13 -17.21 -6.84
N ASN A 18 -24.67 -18.18 -7.62
CA ASN A 18 -24.86 -19.60 -7.36
C ASN A 18 -23.53 -20.35 -7.10
N GLN A 19 -22.49 -19.65 -6.70
CA GLN A 19 -21.15 -20.24 -6.52
C GLN A 19 -20.75 -20.47 -5.05
N GLY A 20 -21.72 -20.53 -4.11
CA GLY A 20 -21.43 -20.76 -2.68
C GLY A 20 -20.72 -19.60 -1.97
N VAL A 21 -20.69 -18.42 -2.56
CA VAL A 21 -19.98 -17.24 -2.04
C VAL A 21 -20.69 -16.70 -0.80
N ILE A 22 -19.93 -16.49 0.29
CA ILE A 22 -20.45 -15.91 1.55
C ILE A 22 -20.66 -14.40 1.41
N ALA A 23 -19.68 -13.71 0.80
CA ALA A 23 -19.78 -12.28 0.51
C ALA A 23 -19.04 -11.93 -0.77
N LEU A 24 -19.58 -10.97 -1.52
CA LEU A 24 -18.96 -10.34 -2.68
C LEU A 24 -18.77 -8.85 -2.37
N ILE A 25 -17.55 -8.38 -2.44
CA ILE A 25 -17.17 -7.04 -2.04
C ILE A 25 -16.42 -6.37 -3.21
N LEU A 26 -16.95 -5.26 -3.71
CA LEU A 26 -16.26 -4.42 -4.68
C LEU A 26 -15.15 -3.63 -3.98
N ILE A 27 -13.93 -3.70 -4.49
CA ILE A 27 -12.74 -3.03 -3.97
C ILE A 27 -12.07 -2.23 -5.10
N GLY A 28 -10.84 -1.79 -4.89
CA GLY A 28 -10.00 -1.18 -5.94
C GLY A 28 -10.43 0.20 -6.40
N SER A 29 -10.10 0.53 -7.64
CA SER A 29 -10.24 1.89 -8.19
C SER A 29 -11.70 2.31 -8.34
N VAL A 30 -12.56 1.40 -8.78
CA VAL A 30 -13.99 1.64 -9.01
C VAL A 30 -14.71 1.89 -7.68
N ALA A 31 -14.41 1.10 -6.64
CA ALA A 31 -14.95 1.32 -5.30
C ALA A 31 -14.51 2.67 -4.71
N LYS A 32 -13.25 3.08 -4.95
CA LYS A 32 -12.68 4.34 -4.48
C LYS A 32 -13.20 5.58 -5.21
N GLY A 33 -13.87 5.42 -6.37
CA GLY A 33 -14.27 6.53 -7.24
C GLY A 33 -13.06 7.20 -7.92
N LYS A 34 -12.02 6.41 -8.23
CA LYS A 34 -10.77 6.84 -8.88
C LYS A 34 -10.53 6.09 -10.19
N GLU A 35 -11.58 5.48 -10.71
CA GLU A 35 -11.55 4.71 -11.94
C GLU A 35 -11.39 5.58 -13.18
N ARG A 36 -10.76 5.00 -14.20
CA ARG A 36 -10.80 5.46 -15.59
C ARG A 36 -11.89 4.69 -16.34
N ALA A 37 -12.21 5.09 -17.54
CA ALA A 37 -13.20 4.40 -18.37
C ALA A 37 -12.79 2.95 -18.70
N ASP A 38 -11.50 2.67 -18.75
CA ASP A 38 -10.89 1.36 -19.04
C ASP A 38 -10.45 0.60 -17.79
N SER A 39 -10.85 1.02 -16.59
CA SER A 39 -10.51 0.33 -15.34
C SER A 39 -11.21 -1.04 -15.27
N ASP A 40 -10.48 -2.04 -14.81
CA ASP A 40 -11.00 -3.33 -14.38
C ASP A 40 -11.92 -3.23 -13.15
N LEU A 41 -12.62 -4.32 -12.87
CA LEU A 41 -13.47 -4.45 -11.68
C LEU A 41 -12.80 -5.37 -10.66
N ASP A 42 -12.15 -4.78 -9.68
CA ASP A 42 -11.55 -5.50 -8.57
C ASP A 42 -12.63 -5.99 -7.59
N CYS A 43 -12.63 -7.26 -7.21
CA CYS A 43 -13.51 -7.77 -6.17
C CYS A 43 -12.82 -8.73 -5.20
N ALA A 44 -13.26 -8.69 -3.94
CA ALA A 44 -12.94 -9.66 -2.92
C ALA A 44 -14.13 -10.63 -2.78
N VAL A 45 -13.87 -11.91 -2.92
CA VAL A 45 -14.85 -13.00 -2.83
C VAL A 45 -14.56 -13.79 -1.57
N VAL A 46 -15.49 -13.75 -0.62
CA VAL A 46 -15.34 -14.46 0.66
C VAL A 46 -15.96 -15.84 0.54
N LEU A 47 -15.14 -16.86 0.78
CA LEU A 47 -15.46 -18.27 0.74
C LEU A 47 -15.41 -18.90 2.13
N SER A 48 -15.92 -20.11 2.26
CA SER A 48 -15.64 -20.98 3.43
C SER A 48 -14.15 -21.33 3.48
N GLU A 49 -13.66 -21.74 4.65
CA GLU A 49 -12.26 -22.17 4.82
C GLU A 49 -11.96 -23.40 3.93
N GLU A 50 -12.91 -24.29 3.75
CA GLU A 50 -12.79 -25.49 2.93
C GLU A 50 -12.66 -25.15 1.44
N GLU A 51 -13.54 -24.30 0.93
CA GLU A 51 -13.51 -23.86 -0.48
C GLU A 51 -12.28 -23.05 -0.80
N TYR A 52 -11.86 -22.18 0.13
CA TYR A 52 -10.60 -21.42 -0.02
C TYR A 52 -9.39 -22.37 -0.04
N ALA A 53 -9.31 -23.35 0.86
CA ALA A 53 -8.22 -24.32 0.89
C ALA A 53 -8.12 -25.15 -0.42
N GLU A 54 -9.24 -25.46 -1.06
CA GLU A 54 -9.22 -26.14 -2.37
C GLU A 54 -8.68 -25.21 -3.49
N LYS A 55 -9.02 -23.92 -3.46
CA LYS A 55 -8.45 -22.94 -4.39
C LYS A 55 -6.95 -22.75 -4.13
N GLU A 56 -6.52 -22.68 -2.87
CA GLU A 56 -5.12 -22.53 -2.48
C GLU A 56 -4.26 -23.71 -2.97
N LYS A 57 -4.71 -24.95 -2.78
CA LYS A 57 -4.07 -26.16 -3.31
C LYS A 57 -3.87 -26.12 -4.83
N ARG A 58 -4.80 -25.49 -5.53
CA ARG A 58 -4.74 -25.32 -6.99
C ARG A 58 -3.99 -24.06 -7.44
N ASN A 59 -3.47 -23.25 -6.51
CA ASN A 59 -2.85 -21.93 -6.76
C ASN A 59 -3.75 -20.96 -7.54
N VAL A 60 -5.05 -20.90 -7.21
CA VAL A 60 -6.06 -20.02 -7.83
C VAL A 60 -6.75 -19.14 -6.77
N THR A 61 -5.99 -18.60 -5.84
CA THR A 61 -6.48 -17.62 -4.85
C THR A 61 -6.69 -16.22 -5.44
N THR A 62 -6.19 -15.98 -6.64
CA THR A 62 -6.50 -14.85 -7.50
C THR A 62 -6.86 -15.34 -8.89
N GLU A 63 -7.80 -14.67 -9.54
CA GLU A 63 -8.29 -15.07 -10.85
C GLU A 63 -8.73 -13.86 -11.67
N THR A 64 -8.48 -13.89 -12.97
CA THR A 64 -9.01 -12.91 -13.93
C THR A 64 -10.10 -13.56 -14.75
N VAL A 65 -11.28 -12.92 -14.84
CA VAL A 65 -12.43 -13.43 -15.59
C VAL A 65 -12.86 -12.43 -16.66
N ASP A 66 -12.75 -12.82 -17.92
CA ASP A 66 -13.11 -12.02 -19.08
C ASP A 66 -14.54 -12.30 -19.54
N GLY A 67 -15.09 -11.43 -20.42
CA GLY A 67 -16.33 -11.65 -21.14
C GLY A 67 -17.61 -11.29 -20.38
N TYR A 68 -17.52 -10.75 -19.18
CA TYR A 68 -18.68 -10.33 -18.38
C TYR A 68 -18.80 -8.81 -18.23
N CYS A 69 -17.75 -8.05 -18.54
CA CYS A 69 -17.82 -6.59 -18.60
C CYS A 69 -18.51 -6.12 -19.89
N THR A 70 -19.21 -4.99 -19.81
CA THR A 70 -19.99 -4.43 -20.95
C THR A 70 -19.16 -3.44 -21.79
N TYR A 71 -17.84 -3.40 -21.58
CA TYR A 71 -16.90 -2.53 -22.31
C TYR A 71 -15.66 -3.31 -22.73
N GLU A 72 -15.01 -2.84 -23.79
CA GLU A 72 -13.83 -3.47 -24.37
C GLU A 72 -12.64 -3.47 -23.40
N GLY A 73 -11.96 -4.61 -23.26
CA GLY A 73 -10.82 -4.79 -22.38
C GLY A 73 -11.18 -4.86 -20.88
N GLY A 74 -12.46 -4.78 -20.52
CA GLY A 74 -12.90 -4.93 -19.15
C GLY A 74 -12.91 -6.39 -18.68
N TYR A 75 -12.51 -6.62 -17.43
CA TYR A 75 -12.49 -7.95 -16.80
C TYR A 75 -12.72 -7.82 -15.29
N PHE A 76 -13.00 -8.95 -14.63
CA PHE A 76 -13.03 -9.05 -13.18
C PHE A 76 -11.65 -9.48 -12.67
N ASP A 77 -11.05 -8.69 -11.78
CA ASP A 77 -9.87 -9.08 -11.00
C ASP A 77 -10.36 -9.57 -9.62
N ILE A 78 -10.32 -10.89 -9.44
CA ILE A 78 -10.91 -11.59 -8.32
C ILE A 78 -9.83 -11.97 -7.31
N LYS A 79 -10.05 -11.61 -6.04
CA LYS A 79 -9.26 -12.09 -4.90
C LYS A 79 -10.14 -12.91 -3.97
N TYR A 80 -9.87 -14.21 -3.91
CA TYR A 80 -10.55 -15.10 -2.97
C TYR A 80 -9.93 -14.98 -1.59
N MET A 81 -10.77 -14.99 -0.57
CA MET A 81 -10.33 -14.90 0.83
C MET A 81 -11.34 -15.53 1.77
N THR A 82 -10.99 -15.65 3.05
CA THR A 82 -11.89 -16.16 4.09
C THR A 82 -12.29 -15.04 5.05
N LYS A 83 -13.32 -15.30 5.85
CA LYS A 83 -13.67 -14.40 6.96
C LYS A 83 -12.53 -14.26 7.97
N LYS A 84 -11.78 -15.36 8.22
CA LYS A 84 -10.59 -15.33 9.06
C LYS A 84 -9.53 -14.35 8.53
N TYR A 85 -9.29 -14.39 7.22
CA TYR A 85 -8.37 -13.43 6.59
C TYR A 85 -8.82 -11.97 6.80
N LEU A 86 -10.11 -11.66 6.66
CA LEU A 86 -10.63 -10.31 6.92
C LEU A 86 -10.44 -9.86 8.38
N LYS A 87 -10.61 -10.79 9.36
CA LYS A 87 -10.32 -10.51 10.77
C LYS A 87 -8.84 -10.17 10.98
N GLU A 88 -7.94 -11.01 10.48
CA GLU A 88 -6.49 -10.80 10.58
C GLU A 88 -6.08 -9.51 9.88
N LEU A 89 -6.66 -9.22 8.72
CA LEU A 89 -6.43 -7.98 7.99
C LEU A 89 -6.85 -6.74 8.80
N ALA A 90 -8.01 -6.80 9.49
CA ALA A 90 -8.47 -5.73 10.36
C ALA A 90 -7.61 -5.55 11.63
N GLU A 91 -6.89 -6.58 12.07
CA GLU A 91 -6.05 -6.56 13.26
C GLU A 91 -4.59 -6.19 12.98
N LYS A 92 -3.99 -6.82 11.98
CA LYS A 92 -2.53 -6.78 11.72
C LYS A 92 -2.16 -6.64 10.24
N GLY A 93 -3.12 -6.36 9.36
CA GLY A 93 -2.85 -6.23 7.93
C GLY A 93 -1.92 -5.07 7.60
N SER A 94 -1.10 -5.24 6.56
CA SER A 94 -0.24 -4.18 6.03
C SER A 94 -1.07 -3.01 5.47
N GLU A 95 -0.45 -1.84 5.38
CA GLU A 95 -1.15 -0.65 4.87
C GLU A 95 -1.68 -0.82 3.44
N PRO A 96 -0.94 -1.41 2.47
CA PRO A 96 -1.48 -1.65 1.13
C PRO A 96 -2.70 -2.56 1.15
N ALA A 97 -2.64 -3.65 1.95
CA ALA A 97 -3.74 -4.59 2.06
C ALA A 97 -5.00 -3.93 2.66
N ARG A 98 -4.83 -3.10 3.71
CA ARG A 98 -5.91 -2.29 4.30
C ARG A 98 -6.44 -1.24 3.33
N ASN A 99 -5.55 -0.56 2.62
CA ASN A 99 -5.91 0.48 1.66
C ASN A 99 -6.77 -0.07 0.52
N THR A 100 -6.57 -1.33 0.11
CA THR A 100 -7.38 -2.01 -0.90
C THR A 100 -8.88 -1.93 -0.56
N PHE A 101 -9.24 -1.99 0.73
CA PHE A 101 -10.63 -1.93 1.20
C PHE A 101 -11.15 -0.49 1.45
N THR A 102 -10.37 0.54 1.13
CA THR A 102 -10.85 1.93 1.22
C THR A 102 -12.06 2.12 0.32
N LYS A 103 -13.20 2.58 0.91
CA LYS A 103 -14.50 2.73 0.23
C LYS A 103 -15.03 1.42 -0.40
N ALA A 104 -14.59 0.27 0.08
CA ALA A 104 -15.14 -1.00 -0.37
C ALA A 104 -16.67 -1.04 -0.20
N ARG A 105 -17.36 -1.71 -1.13
CA ARG A 105 -18.80 -1.83 -1.13
C ARG A 105 -19.21 -3.29 -1.14
N ILE A 106 -20.03 -3.69 -0.19
CA ILE A 106 -20.67 -5.01 -0.20
C ILE A 106 -21.68 -5.03 -1.33
N LEU A 107 -21.53 -5.97 -2.25
CA LEU A 107 -22.48 -6.23 -3.34
C LEU A 107 -23.57 -7.21 -2.90
N PHE A 108 -23.17 -8.24 -2.16
CA PHE A 108 -24.05 -9.07 -1.34
C PHE A 108 -23.24 -9.71 -0.19
N CYS A 109 -23.92 -10.05 0.91
CA CYS A 109 -23.31 -10.71 2.06
C CYS A 109 -24.34 -11.55 2.80
N ASN A 110 -23.94 -12.76 3.21
CA ASN A 110 -24.77 -13.69 3.98
C ASN A 110 -24.23 -13.88 5.42
N ASP A 111 -23.30 -13.00 5.88
CA ASP A 111 -22.68 -13.08 7.20
C ASP A 111 -22.53 -11.66 7.78
N ALA A 112 -23.35 -11.32 8.77
CA ALA A 112 -23.36 -10.00 9.40
C ALA A 112 -22.02 -9.61 10.05
N GLU A 113 -21.20 -10.59 10.47
CA GLU A 113 -19.87 -10.31 11.02
C GLU A 113 -18.92 -9.70 9.97
N ILE A 114 -19.08 -10.08 8.70
CA ILE A 114 -18.28 -9.47 7.59
C ILE A 114 -18.70 -8.01 7.39
N GLU A 115 -19.98 -7.70 7.51
CA GLU A 115 -20.48 -6.31 7.42
C GLU A 115 -19.89 -5.43 8.51
N ASP A 116 -19.77 -5.96 9.74
CA ASP A 116 -19.16 -5.27 10.89
C ASP A 116 -17.63 -5.14 10.77
N LEU A 117 -16.97 -6.08 10.10
CA LEU A 117 -15.51 -6.08 9.90
C LEU A 117 -15.06 -5.08 8.83
N LEU A 118 -15.82 -4.96 7.75
CA LEU A 118 -15.41 -4.20 6.57
C LEU A 118 -14.99 -2.76 6.87
N PRO A 119 -15.73 -1.95 7.66
CA PRO A 119 -15.33 -0.57 7.98
C PRO A 119 -14.08 -0.49 8.89
N ARG A 120 -13.69 -1.58 9.55
CA ARG A 120 -12.53 -1.64 10.45
C ARG A 120 -11.22 -1.93 9.72
N ILE A 121 -11.29 -2.41 8.47
CA ILE A 121 -10.11 -2.78 7.69
C ILE A 121 -9.33 -1.53 7.24
N PRO A 122 -9.91 -0.53 6.55
CA PRO A 122 -9.15 0.61 6.02
C PRO A 122 -8.87 1.69 7.09
N VAL A 123 -8.49 1.24 8.29
CA VAL A 123 -8.20 2.13 9.41
C VAL A 123 -6.70 2.20 9.63
N PHE A 124 -6.16 3.43 9.73
CA PHE A 124 -4.75 3.65 10.02
C PHE A 124 -4.37 3.14 11.42
N GLN A 125 -3.26 2.39 11.51
CA GLN A 125 -2.82 1.74 12.75
C GLN A 125 -1.95 2.68 13.60
N LYS A 126 -2.57 3.55 14.38
CA LYS A 126 -1.87 4.55 15.23
C LYS A 126 -0.86 3.94 16.21
N LYS A 127 -1.13 2.74 16.72
CA LYS A 127 -0.24 2.02 17.66
C LYS A 127 1.14 1.67 17.05
N GLU A 128 1.22 1.57 15.72
CA GLU A 128 2.42 1.20 14.98
C GLU A 128 3.16 2.42 14.42
N LYS A 129 2.57 3.62 14.51
CA LYS A 129 3.04 4.85 13.88
C LYS A 129 4.49 5.19 14.24
N GLU A 130 4.80 5.23 15.54
CA GLU A 130 6.13 5.59 16.02
C GLU A 130 7.19 4.55 15.60
N GLU A 131 6.82 3.29 15.64
CA GLU A 131 7.71 2.20 15.21
C GLU A 131 8.00 2.26 13.71
N LYS A 132 6.98 2.53 12.90
CA LYS A 132 7.13 2.73 11.46
C LYS A 132 7.96 3.97 11.12
N LEU A 133 7.71 5.09 11.80
CA LEU A 133 8.51 6.30 11.64
C LEU A 133 9.99 6.05 11.93
N LEU A 134 10.30 5.34 13.01
CA LEU A 134 11.69 4.97 13.33
C LEU A 134 12.30 4.07 12.25
N SER A 135 11.53 3.12 11.70
CA SER A 135 12.00 2.23 10.64
C SER A 135 12.33 2.98 9.36
N PHE A 136 11.42 3.83 8.87
CA PHE A 136 11.66 4.64 7.68
C PHE A 136 12.77 5.67 7.90
N TYR A 137 12.83 6.28 9.09
CA TYR A 137 13.93 7.17 9.42
C TYR A 137 15.28 6.46 9.43
N SER A 138 15.37 5.25 9.96
CA SER A 138 16.62 4.48 10.00
C SER A 138 17.10 4.08 8.61
N ASP A 139 16.17 3.71 7.73
CA ASP A 139 16.47 3.43 6.32
C ASP A 139 16.94 4.69 5.58
N PHE A 140 16.19 5.79 5.70
CA PHE A 140 16.59 7.08 5.17
C PHE A 140 17.98 7.49 5.65
N TRP A 141 18.23 7.41 6.98
CA TRP A 141 19.50 7.85 7.56
C TRP A 141 20.69 7.10 6.97
N LEU A 142 20.58 5.78 6.87
CA LEU A 142 21.67 4.94 6.34
C LEU A 142 21.87 5.18 4.85
N ASN A 143 20.78 5.27 4.07
CA ASN A 143 20.87 5.53 2.64
C ASN A 143 21.43 6.91 2.34
N TYR A 144 21.01 7.96 3.06
CA TYR A 144 21.48 9.32 2.80
C TYR A 144 22.87 9.59 3.37
N TYR A 145 23.06 9.45 4.70
CA TYR A 145 24.31 9.86 5.34
C TYR A 145 25.46 8.88 5.13
N TYR A 146 25.19 7.59 5.08
CA TYR A 146 26.26 6.60 4.89
C TYR A 146 26.47 6.27 3.42
N TYR A 147 25.47 5.69 2.72
CA TYR A 147 25.68 5.26 1.34
C TYR A 147 25.85 6.43 0.38
N PHE A 148 24.93 7.41 0.39
CA PHE A 148 24.96 8.49 -0.60
C PHE A 148 26.08 9.49 -0.37
N LYS A 149 26.31 9.93 0.90
CA LYS A 149 27.28 10.96 1.26
C LYS A 149 28.70 10.44 1.50
N SER A 150 28.86 9.19 1.97
CA SER A 150 30.15 8.71 2.47
C SER A 150 30.73 7.56 1.65
N CYS A 151 29.95 6.91 0.77
CA CYS A 151 30.43 5.81 -0.05
C CYS A 151 30.56 6.21 -1.52
N PRO A 152 31.61 5.74 -2.23
CA PRO A 152 31.70 5.91 -3.68
C PRO A 152 30.72 4.96 -4.37
N ILE A 153 29.49 5.40 -4.60
CA ILE A 153 28.45 4.61 -5.25
C ILE A 153 28.13 5.14 -6.65
N ASP A 154 27.90 4.24 -7.59
CA ASP A 154 27.47 4.53 -8.95
C ASP A 154 26.41 3.54 -9.47
N GLY A 155 26.01 3.70 -10.72
CA GLY A 155 25.12 2.79 -11.43
C GLY A 155 23.90 2.36 -10.61
N TYR A 156 23.67 1.05 -10.55
CA TYR A 156 22.53 0.45 -9.83
C TYR A 156 22.47 0.87 -8.36
N MET A 157 23.62 0.84 -7.66
CA MET A 157 23.64 1.15 -6.22
C MET A 157 23.22 2.60 -5.97
N LYS A 158 23.65 3.54 -6.80
CA LYS A 158 23.28 4.97 -6.69
C LYS A 158 21.79 5.17 -6.94
N MET A 159 21.24 4.56 -8.00
CA MET A 159 19.80 4.62 -8.29
C MET A 159 18.97 4.05 -7.14
N ARG A 160 19.34 2.88 -6.62
CA ARG A 160 18.65 2.25 -5.50
C ARG A 160 18.69 3.12 -4.26
N THR A 161 19.87 3.64 -3.88
CA THR A 161 20.02 4.50 -2.71
C THR A 161 19.14 5.74 -2.80
N ILE A 162 19.08 6.40 -3.96
CA ILE A 162 18.21 7.57 -4.17
C ILE A 162 16.74 7.16 -4.05
N ALA A 163 16.33 6.04 -4.64
CA ALA A 163 14.96 5.55 -4.55
C ALA A 163 14.56 5.25 -3.09
N GLU A 164 15.45 4.64 -2.29
CA GLU A 164 15.18 4.37 -0.87
C GLU A 164 15.11 5.67 -0.03
N ILE A 165 15.97 6.67 -0.30
CA ILE A 165 15.87 7.99 0.34
C ILE A 165 14.49 8.60 0.08
N ILE A 166 14.07 8.67 -1.18
CA ILE A 166 12.79 9.26 -1.57
C ILE A 166 11.63 8.45 -0.96
N TYR A 167 11.66 7.13 -1.09
CA TYR A 167 10.64 6.24 -0.58
C TYR A 167 10.43 6.40 0.93
N SER A 168 11.52 6.33 1.70
CA SER A 168 11.45 6.39 3.15
C SER A 168 10.92 7.73 3.64
N LEU A 169 11.34 8.86 3.04
CA LEU A 169 10.83 10.17 3.42
C LEU A 169 9.36 10.36 3.03
N TYR A 170 8.92 9.87 1.87
CA TYR A 170 7.51 9.89 1.50
C TYR A 170 6.64 9.03 2.42
N ARG A 171 7.13 7.84 2.82
CA ARG A 171 6.44 6.98 3.78
C ARG A 171 6.33 7.65 5.16
N MET A 172 7.36 8.38 5.62
CA MET A 172 7.29 9.17 6.84
C MET A 172 6.18 10.24 6.76
N ILE A 173 6.10 10.97 5.65
CA ILE A 173 5.01 11.97 5.44
C ILE A 173 3.63 11.31 5.52
N LEU A 174 3.43 10.13 4.93
CA LEU A 174 2.15 9.41 5.05
C LEU A 174 1.86 9.00 6.48
N GLN A 175 2.87 8.51 7.23
CA GLN A 175 2.71 8.14 8.64
C GLN A 175 2.32 9.34 9.50
N GLU A 176 3.00 10.47 9.35
CA GLU A 176 2.71 11.69 10.10
C GLU A 176 1.27 12.18 9.87
N ASN A 177 0.77 12.06 8.65
CA ASN A 177 -0.58 12.45 8.26
C ASN A 177 -1.64 11.35 8.43
N GLU A 178 -1.27 10.20 9.02
CA GLU A 178 -2.17 9.05 9.25
C GLU A 178 -2.87 8.55 7.98
N ILE A 179 -2.15 8.56 6.86
CA ILE A 179 -2.61 8.12 5.54
C ILE A 179 -2.07 6.71 5.27
N LEU A 180 -2.98 5.76 5.00
CA LEU A 180 -2.60 4.42 4.58
C LEU A 180 -1.87 4.47 3.23
N PHE A 181 -0.67 3.91 3.18
CA PHE A 181 0.05 3.70 1.94
C PHE A 181 -0.75 2.81 0.99
N ASP A 182 -0.90 3.22 -0.26
CA ASP A 182 -1.63 2.45 -1.28
C ASP A 182 -0.69 1.45 -1.98
N CYS A 183 0.22 1.97 -2.80
CA CYS A 183 1.26 1.21 -3.50
C CYS A 183 2.31 2.17 -4.05
N ASN A 184 3.47 1.65 -4.48
CA ASN A 184 4.56 2.45 -5.05
C ASN A 184 4.11 3.30 -6.24
N ARG A 185 3.25 2.77 -7.11
CA ARG A 185 2.71 3.51 -8.27
C ARG A 185 1.96 4.79 -7.90
N ARG A 186 1.43 4.86 -6.67
CA ARG A 186 0.59 5.99 -6.20
C ARG A 186 1.24 6.82 -5.10
N LEU A 187 2.42 6.42 -4.61
CA LEU A 187 3.07 7.04 -3.45
C LEU A 187 3.28 8.54 -3.64
N GLU A 188 3.92 8.97 -4.72
CA GLU A 188 4.12 10.38 -5.01
C GLU A 188 2.81 11.17 -5.03
N LYS A 189 1.80 10.64 -5.72
CA LYS A 189 0.50 11.31 -5.81
C LYS A 189 -0.20 11.40 -4.45
N GLN A 190 -0.03 10.41 -3.57
CA GLN A 190 -0.54 10.48 -2.21
C GLN A 190 0.14 11.63 -1.45
N VAL A 191 1.47 11.71 -1.48
CA VAL A 191 2.24 12.76 -0.82
C VAL A 191 1.94 14.14 -1.41
N GLU A 192 1.96 14.27 -2.74
CA GLU A 192 1.69 15.52 -3.46
C GLU A 192 0.31 16.12 -3.13
N SER A 193 -0.68 15.28 -2.80
CA SER A 193 -2.06 15.71 -2.53
C SER A 193 -2.33 16.19 -1.10
N ILE A 194 -1.34 16.18 -0.21
CA ILE A 194 -1.53 16.53 1.21
C ILE A 194 -1.52 18.04 1.43
N SER A 195 -0.49 18.73 0.90
CA SER A 195 -0.33 20.19 1.03
C SER A 195 0.58 20.75 -0.06
N ASP A 196 0.68 22.08 -0.16
CA ASP A 196 1.61 22.73 -1.08
C ASP A 196 3.08 22.43 -0.72
N GLU A 197 3.40 22.29 0.55
CA GLU A 197 4.76 21.94 1.02
C GLU A 197 5.14 20.52 0.62
N THR A 198 4.23 19.57 0.72
CA THR A 198 4.50 18.19 0.28
C THR A 198 4.51 18.08 -1.24
N ALA A 199 3.75 18.89 -1.96
CA ALA A 199 3.85 19.00 -3.43
C ALA A 199 5.22 19.55 -3.85
N GLU A 200 5.76 20.53 -3.11
CA GLU A 200 7.13 21.01 -3.31
C GLU A 200 8.16 19.90 -3.06
N LEU A 201 8.00 19.14 -1.98
CA LEU A 201 8.87 18.00 -1.68
C LEU A 201 8.89 17.01 -2.84
N VAL A 202 7.73 16.67 -3.41
CA VAL A 202 7.63 15.76 -4.57
C VAL A 202 8.35 16.32 -5.79
N ARG A 203 8.23 17.64 -6.06
CA ARG A 203 8.99 18.28 -7.16
C ARG A 203 10.51 18.17 -6.98
N LEU A 204 11.00 18.35 -5.77
CA LEU A 204 12.42 18.18 -5.45
C LEU A 204 12.86 16.71 -5.56
N GLY A 205 12.03 15.76 -5.15
CA GLY A 205 12.28 14.32 -5.35
C GLY A 205 12.46 13.97 -6.84
N ARG A 206 11.54 14.42 -7.69
CA ARG A 206 11.64 14.22 -9.16
C ARG A 206 12.89 14.84 -9.77
N ARG A 207 13.36 15.99 -9.24
CA ARG A 207 14.66 16.57 -9.66
C ARG A 207 15.81 15.67 -9.26
N LEU A 208 15.80 15.17 -8.04
CA LEU A 208 16.82 14.24 -7.54
C LEU A 208 16.88 12.95 -8.38
N GLU A 209 15.74 12.38 -8.74
CA GLU A 209 15.67 11.20 -9.62
C GLU A 209 16.41 11.41 -10.95
N VAL A 210 16.25 12.59 -11.54
CA VAL A 210 16.87 12.92 -12.84
C VAL A 210 18.33 13.28 -12.70
N SER A 211 18.67 14.17 -11.76
CA SER A 211 20.04 14.69 -11.63
C SER A 211 20.99 13.71 -10.94
N GLN A 212 20.46 12.93 -10.01
CA GLN A 212 21.22 12.06 -9.11
C GLN A 212 22.38 12.80 -8.41
N GLY A 213 22.26 14.13 -8.29
CA GLY A 213 23.28 15.03 -7.80
C GLY A 213 23.15 15.29 -6.30
N GLU A 214 24.32 15.53 -5.66
CA GLU A 214 24.38 15.80 -4.21
C GLU A 214 23.60 17.05 -3.83
N GLN A 215 23.67 18.12 -4.63
CA GLN A 215 22.96 19.37 -4.36
C GLN A 215 21.44 19.19 -4.34
N ASP A 216 20.89 18.37 -5.25
CA ASP A 216 19.45 18.09 -5.29
C ASP A 216 19.04 17.17 -4.17
N ALA A 217 19.88 16.20 -3.77
CA ALA A 217 19.65 15.37 -2.59
C ALA A 217 19.59 16.21 -1.31
N ASP A 218 20.54 17.13 -1.13
CA ASP A 218 20.59 18.05 0.01
C ASP A 218 19.34 18.96 0.04
N GLY A 219 18.95 19.47 -1.12
CA GLY A 219 17.73 20.31 -1.25
C GLY A 219 16.45 19.53 -0.89
N PHE A 220 16.34 18.30 -1.35
CA PHE A 220 15.22 17.41 -1.04
C PHE A 220 15.13 17.07 0.46
N VAL A 221 16.25 16.65 1.04
CA VAL A 221 16.32 16.33 2.47
C VAL A 221 16.08 17.57 3.35
N LYS A 222 16.65 18.72 2.98
CA LYS A 222 16.39 19.98 3.69
C LYS A 222 14.92 20.32 3.69
N LYS A 223 14.23 20.23 2.55
CA LYS A 223 12.77 20.47 2.47
C LYS A 223 11.99 19.51 3.34
N PHE A 224 12.33 18.23 3.36
CA PHE A 224 11.71 17.27 4.27
C PHE A 224 11.89 17.68 5.73
N LEU A 225 13.10 18.05 6.15
CA LEU A 225 13.39 18.46 7.52
C LEU A 225 12.67 19.75 7.95
N GLU A 226 12.27 20.60 7.01
CA GLU A 226 11.47 21.80 7.26
C GLU A 226 9.99 21.49 7.55
N ILE A 227 9.46 20.39 6.98
CA ILE A 227 8.04 20.08 7.04
C ILE A 227 7.70 18.94 8.01
N THR A 228 8.66 18.05 8.30
CA THR A 228 8.42 16.92 9.23
C THR A 228 8.28 17.38 10.67
N SER A 229 7.35 16.78 11.41
CA SER A 229 7.21 16.90 12.85
C SER A 229 7.97 15.82 13.62
N TYR A 230 8.51 14.81 12.93
CA TYR A 230 9.22 13.70 13.55
C TYR A 230 10.54 14.16 14.18
N VAL A 231 10.72 13.82 15.45
CA VAL A 231 11.96 14.10 16.18
C VAL A 231 12.75 12.80 16.32
N PRO A 232 13.86 12.65 15.59
CA PRO A 232 14.61 11.40 15.62
C PRO A 232 15.29 11.17 16.99
N PRO A 233 15.60 9.90 17.33
CA PRO A 233 16.37 9.58 18.51
C PRO A 233 17.74 10.29 18.52
N LYS A 234 18.15 10.80 19.68
CA LYS A 234 19.49 11.39 19.87
C LYS A 234 20.60 10.34 19.83
N ASP A 235 20.29 9.13 20.29
CA ASP A 235 21.21 7.99 20.29
C ASP A 235 21.15 7.27 18.93
N MET A 236 22.23 7.41 18.18
CA MET A 236 22.38 6.72 16.89
C MET A 236 22.37 5.20 16.99
N GLY A 237 22.69 4.63 18.15
CA GLY A 237 22.57 3.20 18.40
C GLY A 237 21.14 2.69 18.20
N VAL A 238 20.14 3.50 18.56
CA VAL A 238 18.72 3.18 18.33
C VAL A 238 18.41 3.10 16.83
N VAL A 239 18.89 4.07 16.05
CA VAL A 239 18.66 4.14 14.59
C VAL A 239 19.32 2.96 13.88
N LEU A 240 20.60 2.70 14.17
CA LEU A 240 21.37 1.60 13.56
C LEU A 240 20.82 0.22 13.95
N THR A 241 20.41 0.04 15.22
CA THR A 241 19.78 -1.20 15.68
C THR A 241 18.45 -1.43 14.95
N ARG A 242 17.67 -0.38 14.75
CA ARG A 242 16.40 -0.51 14.00
C ARG A 242 16.65 -0.93 12.56
N TYR A 243 17.59 -0.29 11.88
CA TYR A 243 17.98 -0.68 10.52
C TYR A 243 18.42 -2.15 10.45
N ALA A 244 19.31 -2.58 11.36
CA ALA A 244 19.77 -3.97 11.38
C ALA A 244 18.60 -4.96 11.53
N LYS A 245 17.67 -4.69 12.44
CA LYS A 245 16.48 -5.53 12.62
C LYS A 245 15.58 -5.60 11.38
N ASP A 246 15.35 -4.48 10.71
CA ASP A 246 14.42 -4.41 9.60
C ASP A 246 15.01 -4.96 8.29
N PHE A 247 16.30 -4.76 8.01
CA PHE A 247 16.92 -5.07 6.73
C PHE A 247 17.90 -6.24 6.74
N GLN A 248 18.51 -6.55 7.90
CA GLN A 248 19.51 -7.61 8.02
C GLN A 248 19.02 -8.81 8.83
N GLU A 249 18.13 -8.59 9.80
CA GLU A 249 17.65 -9.61 10.73
C GLU A 249 16.14 -9.87 10.66
N TRP A 250 15.44 -9.36 9.64
CA TRP A 250 13.99 -9.52 9.46
C TRP A 250 13.51 -10.97 9.55
N TRP A 251 14.33 -11.91 9.13
CA TRP A 251 14.04 -13.34 9.17
C TRP A 251 13.91 -13.94 10.59
N ARG A 252 14.33 -13.20 11.62
CA ARG A 252 14.21 -13.60 13.02
C ARG A 252 12.85 -13.31 13.63
N GLU A 253 12.07 -12.46 13.02
CA GLU A 253 10.79 -12.00 13.55
C GLU A 253 9.65 -12.22 12.53
N PRO A 254 8.48 -12.71 12.98
CA PRO A 254 7.32 -12.92 12.10
C PRO A 254 6.60 -11.61 11.80
N ARG A 255 7.23 -10.69 11.11
CA ARG A 255 6.63 -9.42 10.71
C ARG A 255 6.83 -9.14 9.23
N PRO A 256 5.96 -8.30 8.61
CA PRO A 256 6.10 -7.95 7.21
C PRO A 256 7.41 -7.20 6.94
N ASN A 257 7.85 -7.25 5.68
CA ASN A 257 8.92 -6.39 5.19
C ASN A 257 8.51 -4.94 5.38
N ILE A 258 9.46 -4.07 5.76
CA ILE A 258 9.21 -2.64 5.97
C ILE A 258 8.58 -1.96 4.76
N ASN A 259 8.91 -2.39 3.56
CA ASN A 259 8.37 -1.82 2.31
C ASN A 259 6.88 -2.11 2.13
N GLU A 260 6.34 -3.11 2.82
CA GLU A 260 4.94 -3.53 2.74
C GLU A 260 4.15 -3.25 4.03
N TRP A 261 4.83 -2.77 5.03
CA TRP A 261 4.26 -2.60 6.38
C TRP A 261 3.25 -1.45 6.56
#